data_2f361da026ed7a32c5e28e1e090e1256
#
_entry.id   2f361da026ed7a32c5e28e1e090e1256
#
_cell.length_a   1.000
_cell.length_b   1.000
_cell.length_c   1.000
_cell.angle_alpha   90.00
_cell.angle_beta   90.00
_cell.angle_gamma   90.00
#
_symmetry.space_group_name_H-M   'P 1'
#
loop_
_entity.id
_entity.type
_entity.pdbx_description
1 polymer ?
#
loop_
_entity_poly.entity_id
_entity_poly.type
_entity_poly.pdbx_seq_one_letter_code
_entity_poly.pdbx_strand_id
1 'polypeptide(L)'
;MNTSSETLETSTTVTPVKTPEAIKPKHKGSARLFENPVLERLTHTHIAGPLSIFFAVAGVSLYYSLSEGLLTGLSAFGLFLGGWLLFTLAEYLMHRFVYHMSTNTPRKAKFQYTMHGVHHEFPKDKTRLAMPPILTVFVASLLFFIFRFTFGNAGYGVLAGFVFGYALYLFVHYAIHVYSPPKNFLKFWWHHHAQHHYRQDEIAFGVSTTLWDHIVGTMPKKSA
;
A
#
# COMPACT_ATOMS: atom_id res chain seq x y z
N MET A 1 4.77 -30.85 -66.46
CA MET A 1 3.76 -30.63 -65.40
C MET A 1 4.53 -30.19 -64.18
N ASN A 2 4.53 -28.88 -63.96
CA ASN A 2 5.28 -28.27 -62.86
C ASN A 2 4.25 -27.83 -61.81
N THR A 3 4.25 -28.44 -60.66
CA THR A 3 3.40 -28.05 -59.55
C THR A 3 4.26 -27.35 -58.49
N SER A 4 4.24 -26.03 -58.52
CA SER A 4 4.83 -25.18 -57.50
C SER A 4 3.93 -25.17 -56.29
N SER A 5 4.40 -25.67 -55.14
CA SER A 5 3.74 -25.56 -53.86
C SER A 5 4.13 -24.18 -53.25
N GLU A 6 3.18 -23.25 -53.23
CA GLU A 6 3.27 -22.02 -52.47
C GLU A 6 3.07 -22.29 -50.98
N THR A 7 4.11 -22.18 -50.21
CA THR A 7 4.04 -22.12 -48.72
C THR A 7 3.63 -20.72 -48.30
N LEU A 8 2.39 -20.56 -47.83
CA LEU A 8 1.89 -19.37 -47.14
C LEU A 8 2.58 -19.24 -45.79
N GLU A 9 3.64 -18.44 -45.72
CA GLU A 9 4.18 -17.94 -44.44
C GLU A 9 3.22 -16.89 -43.88
N THR A 10 2.40 -17.29 -42.90
CA THR A 10 1.66 -16.34 -42.08
C THR A 10 2.61 -15.67 -41.10
N SER A 11 3.15 -14.54 -41.51
CA SER A 11 3.88 -13.61 -40.63
C SER A 11 2.90 -12.98 -39.65
N THR A 12 2.77 -13.59 -38.46
CA THR A 12 2.12 -12.94 -37.30
C THR A 12 3.06 -11.87 -36.77
N THR A 13 2.94 -10.65 -37.28
CA THR A 13 3.57 -9.47 -36.67
C THR A 13 2.93 -9.24 -35.31
N VAL A 14 3.57 -9.77 -34.25
CA VAL A 14 3.27 -9.41 -32.88
C VAL A 14 3.67 -7.95 -32.73
N THR A 15 2.70 -7.06 -32.74
CA THR A 15 2.90 -5.66 -32.35
C THR A 15 3.53 -5.63 -30.96
N PRO A 16 4.72 -5.01 -30.78
CA PRO A 16 5.34 -4.93 -29.46
C PRO A 16 4.36 -4.22 -28.50
N VAL A 17 3.98 -4.90 -27.42
CA VAL A 17 3.24 -4.30 -26.33
C VAL A 17 4.09 -3.13 -25.85
N LYS A 18 3.63 -1.88 -26.07
CA LYS A 18 4.28 -0.71 -25.50
C LYS A 18 4.48 -0.95 -24.01
N THR A 19 5.73 -1.00 -23.57
CA THR A 19 6.06 -0.91 -22.15
C THR A 19 5.30 0.30 -21.60
N PRO A 20 4.57 0.19 -20.48
CA PRO A 20 3.89 1.33 -19.91
C PRO A 20 4.91 2.46 -19.73
N GLU A 21 4.65 3.63 -20.32
CA GLU A 21 5.46 4.80 -20.03
C GLU A 21 5.48 5.02 -18.51
N ALA A 22 6.67 5.27 -17.97
CA ALA A 22 6.80 5.55 -16.55
C ALA A 22 5.82 6.67 -16.15
N ILE A 23 5.01 6.42 -15.13
CA ILE A 23 4.00 7.37 -14.66
C ILE A 23 4.72 8.65 -14.22
N LYS A 24 4.41 9.77 -14.87
CA LYS A 24 5.00 11.08 -14.53
C LYS A 24 4.11 11.80 -13.51
N PRO A 25 4.64 12.13 -12.31
CA PRO A 25 3.86 12.81 -11.29
C PRO A 25 3.33 14.17 -11.73
N LYS A 26 2.04 14.41 -11.48
CA LYS A 26 1.35 15.68 -11.67
C LYS A 26 1.03 16.32 -10.32
N HIS A 27 1.38 17.59 -10.15
CA HIS A 27 1.19 18.28 -8.86
C HIS A 27 -0.24 18.76 -8.61
N LYS A 28 -1.10 18.77 -9.63
CA LYS A 28 -2.49 19.23 -9.55
C LYS A 28 -3.42 18.28 -10.29
N GLY A 29 -4.65 18.19 -9.83
CA GLY A 29 -5.70 17.37 -10.44
C GLY A 29 -5.91 16.04 -9.77
N SER A 30 -6.74 15.23 -10.37
CA SER A 30 -7.07 13.84 -10.03
C SER A 30 -7.44 13.10 -11.31
N ALA A 31 -7.38 11.77 -11.31
CA ALA A 31 -7.88 10.97 -12.42
C ALA A 31 -9.22 10.33 -12.05
N ARG A 32 -10.10 10.20 -13.03
CA ARG A 32 -11.31 9.40 -12.89
C ARG A 32 -10.96 7.92 -13.11
N LEU A 33 -11.27 7.07 -12.12
CA LEU A 33 -10.96 5.63 -12.15
C LEU A 33 -12.13 4.78 -12.66
N PHE A 34 -13.38 5.22 -12.40
CA PHE A 34 -14.58 4.47 -12.75
C PHE A 34 -15.58 5.35 -13.50
N GLU A 35 -16.22 4.79 -14.52
CA GLU A 35 -17.31 5.46 -15.24
C GLU A 35 -18.57 5.57 -14.35
N ASN A 36 -18.80 4.55 -13.52
CA ASN A 36 -19.89 4.56 -12.55
C ASN A 36 -19.65 5.62 -11.48
N PRO A 37 -20.54 6.62 -11.31
CA PRO A 37 -20.33 7.74 -10.39
C PRO A 37 -20.31 7.31 -8.92
N VAL A 38 -21.01 6.22 -8.55
CA VAL A 38 -21.00 5.71 -7.17
C VAL A 38 -19.66 5.08 -6.86
N LEU A 39 -19.12 4.23 -7.76
CA LEU A 39 -17.80 3.63 -7.61
C LEU A 39 -16.71 4.71 -7.59
N GLU A 40 -16.80 5.71 -8.47
CA GLU A 40 -15.85 6.82 -8.49
C GLU A 40 -15.85 7.59 -7.17
N ARG A 41 -17.05 7.91 -6.63
CA ARG A 41 -17.17 8.60 -5.33
C ARG A 41 -16.57 7.77 -4.18
N LEU A 42 -16.70 6.45 -4.22
CA LEU A 42 -16.11 5.56 -3.21
C LEU A 42 -14.58 5.53 -3.25
N THR A 43 -13.94 5.99 -4.34
CA THR A 43 -12.47 6.10 -4.40
C THR A 43 -11.92 7.35 -3.73
N HIS A 44 -12.78 8.30 -3.39
CA HIS A 44 -12.41 9.53 -2.69
C HIS A 44 -12.73 9.41 -1.21
N THR A 45 -11.70 9.53 -0.37
CA THR A 45 -11.84 9.33 1.06
C THR A 45 -11.11 10.42 1.85
N HIS A 46 -11.73 10.86 2.94
CA HIS A 46 -11.03 11.69 3.93
C HIS A 46 -10.26 10.78 4.87
N ILE A 47 -8.98 11.07 5.10
CA ILE A 47 -8.05 10.26 5.90
C ILE A 47 -8.56 9.92 7.31
N ALA A 48 -9.34 10.81 7.92
CA ALA A 48 -9.88 10.58 9.28
C ALA A 48 -10.78 9.33 9.36
N GLY A 49 -11.51 8.96 8.29
CA GLY A 49 -12.36 7.79 8.29
C GLY A 49 -11.60 6.49 8.57
N PRO A 50 -10.68 6.06 7.68
CA PRO A 50 -9.89 4.85 7.92
C PRO A 50 -9.01 4.92 9.16
N LEU A 51 -8.44 6.09 9.51
CA LEU A 51 -7.68 6.24 10.75
C LEU A 51 -8.53 5.94 11.99
N SER A 52 -9.73 6.53 12.09
CA SER A 52 -10.62 6.30 13.23
C SER A 52 -11.03 4.84 13.34
N ILE A 53 -11.31 4.17 12.22
CA ILE A 53 -11.70 2.75 12.21
C ILE A 53 -10.54 1.88 12.71
N PHE A 54 -9.32 2.06 12.19
CA PHE A 54 -8.19 1.25 12.62
C PHE A 54 -7.80 1.49 14.08
N PHE A 55 -7.82 2.73 14.56
CA PHE A 55 -7.59 3.01 15.98
C PHE A 55 -8.68 2.43 16.87
N ALA A 56 -9.94 2.49 16.46
CA ALA A 56 -11.04 1.88 17.20
C ALA A 56 -10.89 0.35 17.26
N VAL A 57 -10.58 -0.30 16.15
CA VAL A 57 -10.33 -1.76 16.11
C VAL A 57 -9.16 -2.15 16.99
N ALA A 58 -8.05 -1.40 16.95
CA ALA A 58 -6.89 -1.65 17.81
C ALA A 58 -7.26 -1.52 19.31
N GLY A 59 -7.93 -0.42 19.68
CA GLY A 59 -8.34 -0.15 21.04
C GLY A 59 -9.35 -1.16 21.58
N VAL A 60 -10.38 -1.50 20.80
CA VAL A 60 -11.39 -2.50 21.17
C VAL A 60 -10.77 -3.89 21.31
N SER A 61 -9.86 -4.29 20.40
CA SER A 61 -9.17 -5.58 20.49
C SER A 61 -8.32 -5.71 21.76
N LEU A 62 -7.56 -4.67 22.11
CA LEU A 62 -6.78 -4.66 23.35
C LEU A 62 -7.68 -4.64 24.59
N TYR A 63 -8.67 -3.73 24.61
CA TYR A 63 -9.59 -3.62 25.73
C TYR A 63 -10.28 -4.96 25.99
N TYR A 64 -10.89 -5.57 24.99
CA TYR A 64 -11.58 -6.85 25.10
C TYR A 64 -10.65 -7.95 25.60
N SER A 65 -9.48 -8.10 25.03
CA SER A 65 -8.54 -9.17 25.42
C SER A 65 -8.00 -9.02 26.83
N LEU A 66 -7.88 -7.80 27.34
CA LEU A 66 -7.45 -7.53 28.72
C LEU A 66 -8.60 -7.66 29.72
N SER A 67 -9.78 -7.10 29.42
CA SER A 67 -10.95 -7.13 30.32
C SER A 67 -11.51 -8.54 30.53
N GLU A 68 -11.47 -9.39 29.49
CA GLU A 68 -11.89 -10.79 29.57
C GLU A 68 -10.77 -11.72 30.09
N GLY A 69 -9.62 -11.16 30.48
CA GLY A 69 -8.50 -11.96 30.98
C GLY A 69 -7.88 -12.92 29.94
N LEU A 70 -8.12 -12.68 28.66
CA LEU A 70 -7.58 -13.52 27.58
C LEU A 70 -6.08 -13.33 27.40
N LEU A 71 -5.58 -12.14 27.73
CA LEU A 71 -4.17 -11.77 27.68
C LEU A 71 -3.77 -11.08 28.99
N THR A 72 -2.53 -11.27 29.41
CA THR A 72 -1.91 -10.40 30.43
C THR A 72 -1.41 -9.11 29.78
N GLY A 73 -1.20 -8.05 30.55
CA GLY A 73 -0.67 -6.79 30.04
C GLY A 73 0.67 -6.96 29.28
N LEU A 74 1.57 -7.82 29.83
CA LEU A 74 2.87 -8.08 29.19
C LEU A 74 2.72 -8.85 27.87
N SER A 75 1.86 -9.87 27.83
CA SER A 75 1.61 -10.61 26.59
C SER A 75 0.91 -9.75 25.53
N ALA A 76 -0.08 -8.93 25.94
CA ALA A 76 -0.75 -8.00 25.04
C ALA A 76 0.25 -7.00 24.42
N PHE A 77 1.17 -6.44 25.22
CA PHE A 77 2.22 -5.54 24.75
C PHE A 77 3.17 -6.22 23.75
N GLY A 78 3.68 -7.42 24.09
CA GLY A 78 4.57 -8.17 23.21
C GLY A 78 3.90 -8.55 21.88
N LEU A 79 2.63 -9.02 21.93
CA LEU A 79 1.85 -9.34 20.73
C LEU A 79 1.51 -8.10 19.89
N PHE A 80 1.24 -6.98 20.53
CA PHE A 80 1.06 -5.69 19.85
C PHE A 80 2.32 -5.28 19.08
N LEU A 81 3.49 -5.33 19.71
CA LEU A 81 4.76 -5.03 19.03
C LEU A 81 5.03 -6.00 17.88
N GLY A 82 4.77 -7.30 18.07
CA GLY A 82 4.89 -8.31 17.01
C GLY A 82 3.93 -8.06 15.86
N GLY A 83 2.68 -7.69 16.14
CA GLY A 83 1.68 -7.31 15.13
C GLY A 83 2.06 -6.05 14.36
N TRP A 84 2.59 -5.04 15.04
CA TRP A 84 3.11 -3.85 14.40
C TRP A 84 4.30 -4.15 13.47
N LEU A 85 5.27 -4.92 13.94
CA LEU A 85 6.40 -5.35 13.11
C LEU A 85 5.93 -6.17 11.89
N LEU A 86 4.97 -7.07 12.10
CA LEU A 86 4.35 -7.84 11.01
C LEU A 86 3.67 -6.92 9.97
N PHE A 87 3.00 -5.85 10.42
CA PHE A 87 2.45 -4.85 9.52
C PHE A 87 3.54 -4.19 8.67
N THR A 88 4.66 -3.76 9.27
CA THR A 88 5.73 -3.10 8.50
C THR A 88 6.31 -4.00 7.42
N LEU A 89 6.39 -5.32 7.67
CA LEU A 89 6.76 -6.29 6.65
C LEU A 89 5.68 -6.40 5.56
N ALA A 90 4.41 -6.50 5.96
CA ALA A 90 3.30 -6.56 5.00
C ALA A 90 3.22 -5.30 4.14
N GLU A 91 3.41 -4.11 4.73
CA GLU A 91 3.53 -2.83 4.01
C GLU A 91 4.59 -2.91 2.91
N TYR A 92 5.82 -3.30 3.28
CA TYR A 92 6.93 -3.42 2.35
C TYR A 92 6.64 -4.42 1.21
N LEU A 93 6.13 -5.61 1.54
CA LEU A 93 5.81 -6.65 0.55
C LEU A 93 4.67 -6.23 -0.39
N MET A 94 3.61 -5.64 0.17
CA MET A 94 2.50 -5.12 -0.63
C MET A 94 2.95 -3.99 -1.54
N HIS A 95 3.72 -3.03 -1.01
CA HIS A 95 4.21 -1.91 -1.80
C HIS A 95 5.10 -2.40 -2.95
N ARG A 96 6.07 -3.26 -2.66
CA ARG A 96 7.02 -3.75 -3.65
C ARG A 96 6.41 -4.70 -4.68
N PHE A 97 5.65 -5.70 -4.26
CA PHE A 97 5.22 -6.80 -5.13
C PHE A 97 3.80 -6.69 -5.66
N VAL A 98 2.93 -5.93 -4.99
CA VAL A 98 1.54 -5.77 -5.41
C VAL A 98 1.33 -4.39 -6.05
N TYR A 99 1.76 -3.32 -5.41
CA TYR A 99 1.57 -1.97 -5.92
C TYR A 99 2.53 -1.63 -7.07
N HIS A 100 3.73 -2.20 -7.06
CA HIS A 100 4.72 -2.09 -8.14
C HIS A 100 4.89 -3.40 -8.93
N MET A 101 3.80 -4.19 -9.05
CA MET A 101 3.82 -5.40 -9.88
C MET A 101 4.08 -5.09 -11.35
N SER A 102 4.67 -6.06 -12.07
CA SER A 102 4.84 -5.93 -13.52
C SER A 102 3.49 -5.82 -14.24
N THR A 103 3.37 -4.85 -15.14
CA THR A 103 2.13 -4.52 -15.87
C THR A 103 2.12 -5.11 -17.29
N ASN A 104 2.57 -6.35 -17.44
CA ASN A 104 2.70 -7.03 -18.72
C ASN A 104 1.38 -7.43 -19.40
N THR A 105 0.24 -7.19 -18.76
CA THR A 105 -1.10 -7.39 -19.34
C THR A 105 -2.00 -6.18 -19.04
N PRO A 106 -3.01 -5.89 -19.90
CA PRO A 106 -3.93 -4.77 -19.67
C PRO A 106 -4.68 -4.86 -18.34
N ARG A 107 -5.02 -6.08 -17.88
CA ARG A 107 -5.70 -6.30 -16.59
C ARG A 107 -4.79 -5.95 -15.42
N LYS A 108 -3.52 -6.38 -15.44
CA LYS A 108 -2.54 -6.04 -14.41
C LYS A 108 -2.24 -4.54 -14.40
N ALA A 109 -2.09 -3.93 -15.57
CA ALA A 109 -1.88 -2.48 -15.71
C ALA A 109 -3.05 -1.69 -15.10
N LYS A 110 -4.29 -2.06 -15.42
CA LYS A 110 -5.48 -1.43 -14.85
C LYS A 110 -5.56 -1.62 -13.34
N PHE A 111 -5.29 -2.82 -12.84
CA PHE A 111 -5.31 -3.11 -11.40
C PHE A 111 -4.24 -2.28 -10.67
N GLN A 112 -2.99 -2.34 -11.12
CA GLN A 112 -1.88 -1.59 -10.54
C GLN A 112 -2.14 -0.08 -10.53
N TYR A 113 -2.63 0.46 -11.66
CA TYR A 113 -2.98 1.88 -11.76
C TYR A 113 -4.09 2.28 -10.78
N THR A 114 -5.15 1.46 -10.67
CA THR A 114 -6.26 1.74 -9.74
C THR A 114 -5.83 1.67 -8.28
N MET A 115 -4.95 0.71 -7.93
CA MET A 115 -4.52 0.51 -6.54
C MET A 115 -3.48 1.53 -6.08
N HIS A 116 -2.55 1.91 -6.96
CA HIS A 116 -1.39 2.71 -6.57
C HIS A 116 -0.88 3.67 -7.65
N GLY A 117 -1.00 3.31 -8.94
CA GLY A 117 -0.49 4.14 -10.03
C GLY A 117 -1.13 5.52 -10.10
N VAL A 118 -2.44 5.64 -9.82
CA VAL A 118 -3.13 6.93 -9.72
C VAL A 118 -2.54 7.82 -8.64
N HIS A 119 -2.07 7.24 -7.54
CA HIS A 119 -1.38 7.95 -6.47
C HIS A 119 0.01 8.44 -6.92
N HIS A 120 0.76 7.65 -7.70
CA HIS A 120 2.02 8.10 -8.32
C HIS A 120 1.80 9.22 -9.33
N GLU A 121 0.71 9.17 -10.10
CA GLU A 121 0.39 10.23 -11.05
C GLU A 121 -0.09 11.52 -10.36
N PHE A 122 -0.88 11.41 -9.28
CA PHE A 122 -1.43 12.54 -8.53
C PHE A 122 -1.08 12.47 -7.03
N PRO A 123 0.21 12.55 -6.66
CA PRO A 123 0.64 12.33 -5.27
C PRO A 123 0.13 13.39 -4.28
N LYS A 124 -0.37 14.52 -4.77
CA LYS A 124 -0.96 15.60 -3.95
C LYS A 124 -2.48 15.53 -3.83
N ASP A 125 -3.13 14.53 -4.43
CA ASP A 125 -4.57 14.32 -4.27
C ASP A 125 -4.90 13.74 -2.89
N LYS A 126 -5.26 14.61 -1.97
CA LYS A 126 -5.56 14.27 -0.56
C LYS A 126 -6.68 13.25 -0.40
N THR A 127 -7.53 13.12 -1.40
CA THR A 127 -8.72 12.26 -1.33
C THR A 127 -8.42 10.81 -1.75
N ARG A 128 -7.23 10.53 -2.28
CA ARG A 128 -6.81 9.21 -2.78
C ARG A 128 -5.61 8.63 -2.04
N LEU A 129 -5.32 9.15 -0.83
CA LEU A 129 -4.20 8.69 0.00
C LEU A 129 -4.59 7.58 0.98
N ALA A 130 -5.87 7.19 1.01
CA ALA A 130 -6.37 6.15 1.91
C ALA A 130 -7.53 5.39 1.26
N MET A 131 -7.71 4.12 1.69
CA MET A 131 -8.84 3.32 1.23
C MET A 131 -10.17 3.83 1.78
N PRO A 132 -11.29 3.60 1.06
CA PRO A 132 -12.62 3.96 1.53
C PRO A 132 -12.98 3.29 2.87
N PRO A 133 -13.78 3.95 3.74
CA PRO A 133 -14.16 3.39 5.04
C PRO A 133 -14.82 2.01 4.96
N ILE A 134 -15.65 1.77 3.96
CA ILE A 134 -16.29 0.46 3.75
C ILE A 134 -15.26 -0.65 3.49
N LEU A 135 -14.23 -0.35 2.68
CA LEU A 135 -13.14 -1.29 2.43
C LEU A 135 -12.25 -1.45 3.66
N THR A 136 -12.07 -0.37 4.44
CA THR A 136 -11.32 -0.42 5.71
C THR A 136 -11.99 -1.36 6.71
N VAL A 137 -13.32 -1.29 6.86
CA VAL A 137 -14.08 -2.21 7.72
C VAL A 137 -13.96 -3.65 7.22
N PHE A 138 -14.10 -3.87 5.92
CA PHE A 138 -13.96 -5.20 5.32
C PHE A 138 -12.56 -5.79 5.59
N VAL A 139 -11.51 -5.03 5.34
CA VAL A 139 -10.11 -5.46 5.56
C VAL A 139 -9.85 -5.71 7.04
N ALA A 140 -10.30 -4.83 7.94
CA ALA A 140 -10.14 -5.03 9.39
C ALA A 140 -10.86 -6.28 9.88
N SER A 141 -12.08 -6.56 9.37
CA SER A 141 -12.84 -7.78 9.69
C SER A 141 -12.13 -9.03 9.16
N LEU A 142 -11.64 -8.99 7.95
CA LEU A 142 -10.89 -10.10 7.36
C LEU A 142 -9.62 -10.42 8.18
N LEU A 143 -8.85 -9.39 8.54
CA LEU A 143 -7.66 -9.53 9.39
C LEU A 143 -8.01 -10.08 10.78
N PHE A 144 -9.14 -9.61 11.37
CA PHE A 144 -9.63 -10.15 12.64
C PHE A 144 -9.86 -11.67 12.54
N PHE A 145 -10.58 -12.14 11.54
CA PHE A 145 -10.81 -13.57 11.38
C PHE A 145 -9.52 -14.34 11.11
N ILE A 146 -8.64 -13.85 10.24
CA ILE A 146 -7.35 -14.48 9.96
C ILE A 146 -6.55 -14.64 11.25
N PHE A 147 -6.33 -13.55 12.01
CA PHE A 147 -5.50 -13.62 13.21
C PHE A 147 -6.18 -14.39 14.34
N ARG A 148 -7.51 -14.29 14.47
CA ARG A 148 -8.26 -15.04 15.48
C ARG A 148 -8.22 -16.56 15.23
N PHE A 149 -8.37 -16.99 13.98
CA PHE A 149 -8.28 -18.41 13.64
C PHE A 149 -6.84 -18.93 13.68
N THR A 150 -5.85 -18.12 13.34
CA THR A 150 -4.45 -18.54 13.32
C THR A 150 -3.83 -18.57 14.72
N PHE A 151 -4.09 -17.57 15.54
CA PHE A 151 -3.40 -17.36 16.83
C PHE A 151 -4.32 -17.50 18.06
N GLY A 152 -5.58 -17.86 17.89
CA GLY A 152 -6.52 -17.94 18.98
C GLY A 152 -6.65 -16.60 19.74
N ASN A 153 -6.54 -16.60 21.07
CA ASN A 153 -6.64 -15.38 21.87
C ASN A 153 -5.48 -14.41 21.65
N ALA A 154 -4.30 -14.90 21.31
CA ALA A 154 -3.17 -14.04 20.93
C ALA A 154 -3.46 -13.18 19.69
N GLY A 155 -4.38 -13.61 18.83
CA GLY A 155 -4.82 -12.88 17.64
C GLY A 155 -5.36 -11.48 17.94
N TYR A 156 -5.93 -11.22 19.11
CA TYR A 156 -6.37 -9.88 19.52
C TYR A 156 -5.20 -8.90 19.64
N GLY A 157 -4.12 -9.31 20.30
CA GLY A 157 -2.91 -8.47 20.44
C GLY A 157 -2.21 -8.25 19.12
N VAL A 158 -2.07 -9.31 18.30
CA VAL A 158 -1.47 -9.22 16.96
C VAL A 158 -2.29 -8.31 16.05
N LEU A 159 -3.63 -8.46 16.03
CA LEU A 159 -4.51 -7.58 15.25
C LEU A 159 -4.36 -6.13 15.67
N ALA A 160 -4.38 -5.86 16.97
CA ALA A 160 -4.28 -4.50 17.48
C ALA A 160 -3.00 -3.83 17.01
N GLY A 161 -1.85 -4.51 17.11
CA GLY A 161 -0.57 -3.99 16.62
C GLY A 161 -0.53 -3.82 15.11
N PHE A 162 -1.08 -4.77 14.36
CA PHE A 162 -1.12 -4.73 12.90
C PHE A 162 -1.94 -3.56 12.36
N VAL A 163 -3.18 -3.38 12.85
CA VAL A 163 -4.03 -2.28 12.37
C VAL A 163 -3.58 -0.92 12.90
N PHE A 164 -2.94 -0.87 14.08
CA PHE A 164 -2.25 0.33 14.56
C PHE A 164 -1.10 0.72 13.61
N GLY A 165 -0.28 -0.25 13.20
CA GLY A 165 0.77 -0.04 12.20
C GLY A 165 0.21 0.52 10.90
N TYR A 166 -0.95 -0.01 10.45
CA TYR A 166 -1.61 0.50 9.25
C TYR A 166 -2.09 1.95 9.43
N ALA A 167 -2.68 2.27 10.58
CA ALA A 167 -3.08 3.66 10.88
C ALA A 167 -1.86 4.59 10.88
N LEU A 168 -0.75 4.18 11.47
CA LEU A 168 0.49 4.94 11.48
C LEU A 168 1.04 5.15 10.06
N TYR A 169 1.06 4.10 9.23
CA TYR A 169 1.43 4.21 7.82
C TYR A 169 0.56 5.24 7.08
N LEU A 170 -0.77 5.15 7.21
CA LEU A 170 -1.69 6.10 6.57
C LEU A 170 -1.42 7.53 7.02
N PHE A 171 -1.18 7.75 8.32
CA PHE A 171 -0.87 9.06 8.87
C PHE A 171 0.44 9.63 8.32
N VAL A 172 1.53 8.83 8.35
CA VAL A 172 2.84 9.24 7.87
C VAL A 172 2.80 9.52 6.37
N HIS A 173 2.22 8.61 5.59
CA HIS A 173 2.07 8.73 4.14
C HIS A 173 1.28 9.98 3.75
N TYR A 174 0.14 10.21 4.42
CA TYR A 174 -0.65 11.43 4.22
C TYR A 174 0.16 12.69 4.57
N ALA A 175 0.87 12.68 5.70
CA ALA A 175 1.67 13.83 6.12
C ALA A 175 2.76 14.18 5.11
N ILE A 176 3.46 13.17 4.58
CA ILE A 176 4.50 13.34 3.55
C ILE A 176 3.94 13.99 2.28
N HIS A 177 2.75 13.60 1.84
CA HIS A 177 2.17 14.13 0.62
C HIS A 177 1.50 15.50 0.77
N VAL A 178 0.97 15.80 1.95
CA VAL A 178 0.14 16.98 2.21
C VAL A 178 0.94 18.15 2.77
N TYR A 179 1.88 17.86 3.65
CA TYR A 179 2.64 18.91 4.35
C TYR A 179 4.07 19.05 3.80
N SER A 180 4.67 20.22 4.03
CA SER A 180 6.08 20.43 3.72
C SER A 180 6.98 19.66 4.68
N PRO A 181 8.20 19.26 4.27
CA PRO A 181 9.16 18.62 5.16
C PRO A 181 9.45 19.46 6.41
N PRO A 182 9.43 18.86 7.60
CA PRO A 182 9.80 19.56 8.83
C PRO A 182 11.30 19.90 8.86
N LYS A 183 11.70 20.87 9.70
CA LYS A 183 13.10 21.30 9.81
C LYS A 183 13.96 20.40 10.71
N ASN A 184 13.42 19.29 11.25
CA ASN A 184 14.09 18.35 12.13
C ASN A 184 14.45 17.04 11.41
N PHE A 185 14.89 16.02 12.17
CA PHE A 185 15.28 14.73 11.64
C PHE A 185 14.15 13.98 10.90
N LEU A 186 12.88 14.27 11.20
CA LEU A 186 11.73 13.65 10.53
C LEU A 186 11.66 13.99 9.03
N LYS A 187 12.35 15.05 8.56
CA LYS A 187 12.47 15.35 7.12
C LYS A 187 12.97 14.16 6.30
N PHE A 188 13.66 13.21 6.94
CA PHE A 188 14.17 12.01 6.30
C PHE A 188 13.06 11.23 5.58
N TRP A 189 11.85 11.06 6.19
CA TRP A 189 10.72 10.35 5.58
C TRP A 189 10.25 11.02 4.27
N TRP A 190 10.18 12.36 4.24
CA TRP A 190 9.85 13.12 3.02
C TRP A 190 10.86 12.87 1.91
N HIS A 191 12.15 12.92 2.24
CA HIS A 191 13.21 12.69 1.25
C HIS A 191 13.22 11.24 0.76
N HIS A 192 13.07 10.27 1.66
CA HIS A 192 13.04 8.86 1.33
C HIS A 192 11.89 8.55 0.37
N HIS A 193 10.66 8.92 0.72
CA HIS A 193 9.49 8.68 -0.10
C HIS A 193 9.47 9.49 -1.40
N ALA A 194 10.09 10.70 -1.42
CA ALA A 194 10.28 11.46 -2.64
C ALA A 194 11.24 10.79 -3.64
N GLN A 195 12.24 10.01 -3.19
CA GLN A 195 13.07 9.22 -4.10
C GLN A 195 12.20 8.20 -4.85
N HIS A 196 11.29 7.54 -4.15
CA HIS A 196 10.35 6.59 -4.70
C HIS A 196 9.41 7.22 -5.75
N HIS A 197 8.77 8.36 -5.43
CA HIS A 197 7.80 9.00 -6.33
C HIS A 197 8.41 9.71 -7.53
N TYR A 198 9.60 10.32 -7.37
CA TYR A 198 10.11 11.28 -8.36
C TYR A 198 11.40 10.86 -9.04
N ARG A 199 12.04 9.77 -8.60
CA ARG A 199 13.30 9.31 -9.18
C ARG A 199 13.27 7.86 -9.63
N GLN A 200 12.97 6.93 -8.73
CA GLN A 200 13.02 5.50 -8.97
C GLN A 200 11.93 4.81 -8.16
N ASP A 201 10.89 4.36 -8.79
CA ASP A 201 9.76 3.66 -8.16
C ASP A 201 10.06 2.18 -7.80
N GLU A 202 11.28 1.73 -8.12
CA GLU A 202 11.80 0.39 -7.78
C GLU A 202 12.61 0.34 -6.47
N ILE A 203 12.68 1.45 -5.71
CA ILE A 203 13.40 1.57 -4.44
C ILE A 203 12.57 2.32 -3.40
N ALA A 204 13.02 2.32 -2.13
CA ALA A 204 12.39 3.08 -1.04
C ALA A 204 10.92 2.74 -0.82
N PHE A 205 10.62 1.44 -0.71
CA PHE A 205 9.24 0.95 -0.55
C PHE A 205 8.69 1.14 0.87
N GLY A 206 9.54 1.20 1.89
CA GLY A 206 9.10 1.41 3.28
C GLY A 206 8.70 2.85 3.54
N VAL A 207 7.44 3.08 3.93
CA VAL A 207 6.90 4.41 4.26
C VAL A 207 6.93 4.64 5.78
N SER A 208 6.46 3.68 6.58
CA SER A 208 6.47 3.78 8.04
C SER A 208 7.84 3.46 8.65
N THR A 209 8.64 2.64 8.00
CA THR A 209 10.02 2.31 8.38
C THR A 209 10.86 1.93 7.18
N THR A 210 12.15 2.24 7.22
CA THR A 210 13.12 1.83 6.18
C THR A 210 13.82 0.51 6.51
N LEU A 211 13.39 -0.19 7.57
CA LEU A 211 14.03 -1.43 8.03
C LEU A 211 14.16 -2.45 6.90
N TRP A 212 13.08 -2.69 6.18
CA TRP A 212 13.05 -3.70 5.13
C TRP A 212 13.81 -3.27 3.88
N ASP A 213 13.84 -1.97 3.57
CA ASP A 213 14.68 -1.43 2.50
C ASP A 213 16.18 -1.68 2.78
N HIS A 214 16.60 -1.55 4.05
CA HIS A 214 17.98 -1.89 4.44
C HIS A 214 18.27 -3.39 4.33
N ILE A 215 17.37 -4.24 4.85
CA ILE A 215 17.55 -5.70 4.86
C ILE A 215 17.59 -6.26 3.44
N VAL A 216 16.72 -5.76 2.56
CA VAL A 216 16.56 -6.29 1.20
C VAL A 216 17.40 -5.55 0.15
N GLY A 217 18.04 -4.43 0.54
CA GLY A 217 18.93 -3.66 -0.34
C GLY A 217 18.22 -2.72 -1.31
N THR A 218 17.00 -2.28 -0.97
CA THR A 218 16.21 -1.32 -1.77
C THR A 218 16.33 0.14 -1.28
N MET A 219 17.32 0.44 -0.44
CA MET A 219 17.62 1.82 -0.03
C MET A 219 18.11 2.66 -1.21
N PRO A 220 17.71 3.94 -1.29
CA PRO A 220 18.28 4.86 -2.27
C PRO A 220 19.79 4.97 -2.11
N LYS A 221 20.51 4.81 -3.23
CA LYS A 221 21.96 5.05 -3.23
C LYS A 221 22.21 6.54 -3.03
N LYS A 222 23.17 6.88 -2.14
CA LYS A 222 23.64 8.27 -2.05
C LYS A 222 24.20 8.66 -3.41
N SER A 223 23.69 9.75 -4.01
CA SER A 223 24.38 10.37 -5.14
C SER A 223 25.77 10.79 -4.68
N ALA A 224 26.79 10.29 -5.35
CA ALA A 224 28.16 10.69 -5.12
C ALA A 224 28.34 12.18 -5.40
#